data_f66d9041e00b028a207464ea74aa3c85
#
_entry.id   f66d9041e00b028a207464ea74aa3c85
#
_cell.length_a   1.000
_cell.length_b   1.000
_cell.length_c   1.000
_cell.angle_alpha   90.00
_cell.angle_beta   90.00
_cell.angle_gamma   90.00
#
_symmetry.space_group_name_H-M   'P 1'
#
loop_
_entity.id
_entity.type
_entity.pdbx_description
1 polymer ?
#
loop_
_entity_poly.entity_id
_entity_poly.type
_entity_poly.pdbx_seq_one_letter_code
_entity_poly.pdbx_strand_id
1 'polypeptide(L)'
;MKQKVIEPVLGICLLAMVVMAVKYGSIRVTGSGDAYIKETPVVVVDAGHGGTDPGKVGVDGSLEKDINLAVAERLKTYLEQDDVKVIMTRETDTGLYSETDSRKKMADMKKRCEIIEESGA
;
A
#
# COMPACT_ATOMS: atom_id res chain seq x y z
N MET A 1 44.26 -31.83 39.58
CA MET A 1 44.26 -30.35 39.50
C MET A 1 43.99 -29.80 38.06
N LYS A 2 44.34 -30.53 36.99
CA LYS A 2 44.16 -30.02 35.61
C LYS A 2 42.66 -29.95 35.15
N GLN A 3 41.79 -30.82 35.61
CA GLN A 3 40.39 -30.88 35.22
C GLN A 3 39.55 -29.65 35.73
N LYS A 4 39.85 -29.12 36.91
CA LYS A 4 39.13 -28.00 37.52
C LYS A 4 39.32 -26.62 36.80
N VAL A 5 40.32 -26.56 35.92
CA VAL A 5 40.63 -25.31 35.16
C VAL A 5 40.08 -25.41 33.73
N ILE A 6 39.90 -26.61 33.21
CA ILE A 6 39.46 -26.84 31.83
C ILE A 6 37.98 -26.43 31.65
N GLU A 7 37.11 -26.80 32.60
CA GLU A 7 35.68 -26.49 32.53
C GLU A 7 35.35 -24.99 32.43
N PRO A 8 35.91 -24.11 33.30
CA PRO A 8 35.65 -22.67 33.16
C PRO A 8 36.28 -22.05 31.90
N VAL A 9 37.42 -22.54 31.42
CA VAL A 9 38.05 -22.08 30.18
C VAL A 9 37.20 -22.47 28.99
N LEU A 10 36.64 -23.66 28.94
CA LEU A 10 35.74 -24.09 27.87
C LEU A 10 34.47 -23.26 27.85
N GLY A 11 33.90 -22.95 29.01
CA GLY A 11 32.72 -22.09 29.15
C GLY A 11 32.96 -20.66 28.63
N ILE A 12 34.11 -20.08 28.96
CA ILE A 12 34.50 -18.74 28.49
C ILE A 12 34.72 -18.73 26.96
N CYS A 13 35.35 -19.76 26.40
CA CYS A 13 35.53 -19.89 24.95
C CYS A 13 34.21 -20.00 24.20
N LEU A 14 33.25 -20.79 24.75
CA LEU A 14 31.94 -20.96 24.17
C LEU A 14 31.14 -19.68 24.20
N LEU A 15 31.18 -18.95 25.33
CA LEU A 15 30.54 -17.64 25.46
C LEU A 15 31.14 -16.62 24.49
N ALA A 16 32.47 -16.60 24.35
CA ALA A 16 33.17 -15.74 23.38
C ALA A 16 32.78 -16.03 21.94
N MET A 17 32.64 -17.32 21.56
CA MET A 17 32.16 -17.72 20.24
C MET A 17 30.72 -17.26 19.99
N VAL A 18 29.82 -17.40 20.97
CA VAL A 18 28.44 -16.93 20.82
C VAL A 18 28.39 -15.41 20.67
N VAL A 19 29.17 -14.66 21.47
CA VAL A 19 29.25 -13.19 21.34
C VAL A 19 29.83 -12.76 20.00
N MET A 20 30.84 -13.47 19.51
CA MET A 20 31.41 -13.25 18.17
C MET A 20 30.38 -13.56 17.09
N ALA A 21 29.66 -14.68 17.18
CA ALA A 21 28.60 -15.03 16.25
C ALA A 21 27.46 -14.00 16.24
N VAL A 22 27.08 -13.44 17.38
CA VAL A 22 26.07 -12.38 17.46
C VAL A 22 26.57 -11.04 16.93
N LYS A 23 27.82 -10.66 17.23
CA LYS A 23 28.39 -9.38 16.76
C LYS A 23 28.86 -9.40 15.30
N TYR A 24 29.37 -10.52 14.82
CA TYR A 24 29.95 -10.63 13.48
C TYR A 24 29.18 -11.56 12.55
N GLY A 25 28.19 -12.31 13.10
CA GLY A 25 27.33 -13.22 12.38
C GLY A 25 26.19 -12.54 11.64
N SER A 26 26.32 -11.25 11.32
CA SER A 26 25.56 -10.69 10.21
C SER A 26 26.03 -11.42 8.96
N ILE A 27 25.41 -12.57 8.68
CA ILE A 27 25.48 -13.17 7.36
C ILE A 27 25.02 -12.09 6.40
N ARG A 28 25.97 -11.34 5.85
CA ARG A 28 25.71 -10.63 4.63
C ARG A 28 25.52 -11.73 3.60
N VAL A 29 24.28 -12.06 3.34
CA VAL A 29 23.91 -12.71 2.09
C VAL A 29 24.25 -11.69 1.01
N THR A 30 25.53 -11.65 0.63
CA THR A 30 25.97 -11.05 -0.63
C THR A 30 25.51 -12.02 -1.71
N GLY A 31 24.21 -12.10 -1.92
CA GLY A 31 23.69 -12.46 -3.21
C GLY A 31 24.17 -11.35 -4.15
N SER A 32 24.96 -11.71 -5.12
CA SER A 32 25.13 -10.95 -6.36
C SER A 32 23.76 -10.97 -7.06
N GLY A 33 22.81 -10.29 -6.49
CA GLY A 33 21.54 -9.96 -7.12
C GLY A 33 21.68 -8.48 -7.45
N ASP A 34 21.52 -8.15 -8.69
CA ASP A 34 21.18 -6.80 -9.11
C ASP A 34 20.29 -6.22 -8.03
N ALA A 35 20.61 -5.02 -7.54
CA ALA A 35 19.74 -4.35 -6.59
C ALA A 35 18.38 -4.21 -7.28
N TYR A 36 17.47 -5.14 -7.00
CA TYR A 36 16.12 -5.07 -7.48
C TYR A 36 15.54 -3.83 -6.81
N ILE A 37 15.55 -2.73 -7.55
CA ILE A 37 14.82 -1.54 -7.15
C ILE A 37 13.36 -2.01 -7.17
N LYS A 38 12.81 -2.34 -5.99
CA LYS A 38 11.41 -2.66 -5.83
C LYS A 38 10.67 -1.36 -6.16
N GLU A 39 10.28 -1.20 -7.42
CA GLU A 39 9.39 -0.11 -7.79
C GLU A 39 8.10 -0.31 -7.00
N THR A 40 7.71 0.73 -6.27
CA THR A 40 6.45 0.73 -5.55
C THR A 40 5.31 0.63 -6.56
N PRO A 41 4.50 -0.44 -6.55
CA PRO A 41 3.41 -0.56 -7.50
C PRO A 41 2.42 0.59 -7.29
N VAL A 42 1.89 1.11 -8.39
CA VAL A 42 0.88 2.16 -8.39
C VAL A 42 -0.45 1.55 -8.83
N VAL A 43 -1.51 1.82 -8.08
CA VAL A 43 -2.87 1.36 -8.37
C VAL A 43 -3.82 2.54 -8.34
N VAL A 44 -4.67 2.65 -9.36
CA VAL A 44 -5.79 3.59 -9.35
C VAL A 44 -7.03 2.89 -8.85
N VAL A 45 -7.70 3.48 -7.87
CA VAL A 45 -8.99 3.03 -7.35
C VAL A 45 -10.05 4.03 -7.77
N ASP A 46 -10.97 3.59 -8.63
CA ASP A 46 -12.06 4.40 -9.12
C ASP A 46 -13.34 4.20 -8.27
N ALA A 47 -13.67 5.18 -7.45
CA ALA A 47 -14.93 5.20 -6.71
C ALA A 47 -16.06 5.73 -7.62
N GLY A 48 -16.76 4.85 -8.30
CA GLY A 48 -17.83 5.20 -9.26
C GLY A 48 -18.91 6.09 -8.68
N HIS A 49 -19.57 6.86 -9.54
CA HIS A 49 -20.57 7.87 -9.20
C HIS A 49 -20.02 9.02 -8.34
N GLY A 50 -20.86 9.85 -7.73
CA GLY A 50 -20.48 10.96 -6.85
C GLY A 50 -21.16 12.28 -7.18
N GLY A 51 -21.21 13.18 -6.22
CA GLY A 51 -21.88 14.47 -6.35
C GLY A 51 -23.37 14.29 -6.71
N THR A 52 -23.80 14.83 -7.84
CA THR A 52 -25.20 14.75 -8.30
C THR A 52 -25.60 13.40 -8.90
N ASP A 53 -24.65 12.48 -9.16
CA ASP A 53 -24.94 11.13 -9.63
C ASP A 53 -24.95 10.15 -8.46
N PRO A 54 -26.11 9.74 -7.94
CA PRO A 54 -26.22 8.84 -6.81
C PRO A 54 -25.90 7.38 -7.17
N GLY A 55 -25.87 7.04 -8.46
CA GLY A 55 -25.90 5.67 -8.93
C GLY A 55 -27.27 5.02 -8.65
N LYS A 56 -27.27 3.73 -8.33
CA LYS A 56 -28.47 3.01 -7.92
C LYS A 56 -28.88 3.44 -6.51
N VAL A 57 -30.19 3.63 -6.31
CA VAL A 57 -30.79 3.87 -4.98
C VAL A 57 -31.33 2.55 -4.45
N GLY A 58 -30.87 2.16 -3.26
CA GLY A 58 -31.35 0.97 -2.56
C GLY A 58 -32.78 1.12 -2.06
N VAL A 59 -33.41 0.01 -1.72
CA VAL A 59 -34.80 0.01 -1.17
C VAL A 59 -34.88 0.67 0.23
N ASP A 60 -33.75 0.74 0.92
CA ASP A 60 -33.54 1.38 2.21
C ASP A 60 -33.10 2.85 2.10
N GLY A 61 -32.98 3.37 0.88
CA GLY A 61 -32.51 4.72 0.59
C GLY A 61 -30.98 4.86 0.51
N SER A 62 -30.22 3.77 0.65
CA SER A 62 -28.76 3.80 0.46
C SER A 62 -28.39 4.18 -0.97
N LEU A 63 -27.30 4.91 -1.13
CA LEU A 63 -26.83 5.37 -2.44
C LEU A 63 -25.57 4.58 -2.86
N GLU A 64 -25.55 4.15 -4.11
CA GLU A 64 -24.40 3.40 -4.67
C GLU A 64 -23.09 4.20 -4.55
N LYS A 65 -23.14 5.51 -4.78
CA LYS A 65 -21.98 6.38 -4.66
C LYS A 65 -21.31 6.34 -3.28
N ASP A 66 -22.13 6.25 -2.20
CA ASP A 66 -21.62 6.24 -0.83
C ASP A 66 -20.98 4.89 -0.50
N ILE A 67 -21.58 3.80 -0.98
CA ILE A 67 -21.05 2.45 -0.84
C ILE A 67 -19.74 2.33 -1.62
N ASN A 68 -19.69 2.81 -2.85
CA ASN A 68 -18.49 2.79 -3.68
C ASN A 68 -17.34 3.55 -3.02
N LEU A 69 -17.60 4.73 -2.47
CA LEU A 69 -16.58 5.52 -1.77
C LEU A 69 -16.07 4.78 -0.53
N ALA A 70 -16.96 4.26 0.30
CA ALA A 70 -16.58 3.55 1.52
C ALA A 70 -15.76 2.27 1.23
N VAL A 71 -16.09 1.55 0.15
CA VAL A 71 -15.32 0.38 -0.30
C VAL A 71 -13.95 0.80 -0.82
N ALA A 72 -13.90 1.85 -1.64
CA ALA A 72 -12.66 2.37 -2.21
C ALA A 72 -11.68 2.86 -1.14
N GLU A 73 -12.16 3.57 -0.11
CA GLU A 73 -11.35 4.03 1.03
C GLU A 73 -10.77 2.86 1.84
N ARG A 74 -11.55 1.82 2.07
CA ARG A 74 -11.05 0.61 2.74
C ARG A 74 -10.03 -0.11 1.90
N LEU A 75 -10.27 -0.25 0.59
CA LEU A 75 -9.33 -0.87 -0.32
C LEU A 75 -8.01 -0.10 -0.36
N LYS A 76 -8.06 1.25 -0.45
CA LYS A 76 -6.88 2.11 -0.33
C LYS A 76 -6.09 1.78 0.93
N THR A 77 -6.76 1.73 2.09
CA THR A 77 -6.10 1.44 3.37
C THR A 77 -5.38 0.09 3.37
N TYR A 78 -5.99 -0.96 2.80
CA TYR A 78 -5.36 -2.28 2.72
C TYR A 78 -4.17 -2.30 1.76
N LEU A 79 -4.29 -1.69 0.59
CA LEU A 79 -3.22 -1.66 -0.40
C LEU A 79 -2.01 -0.85 0.10
N GLU A 80 -2.24 0.26 0.80
CA GLU A 80 -1.17 1.09 1.37
C GLU A 80 -0.41 0.37 2.50
N GLN A 81 -1.03 -0.58 3.22
CA GLN A 81 -0.36 -1.43 4.20
C GLN A 81 0.65 -2.40 3.56
N ASP A 82 0.45 -2.73 2.29
CA ASP A 82 1.33 -3.60 1.50
C ASP A 82 2.32 -2.82 0.62
N ASP A 83 2.64 -1.58 0.99
CA ASP A 83 3.55 -0.68 0.26
C ASP A 83 3.11 -0.39 -1.19
N VAL A 84 1.81 -0.41 -1.48
CA VAL A 84 1.24 -0.02 -2.77
C VAL A 84 0.87 1.47 -2.74
N LYS A 85 1.32 2.23 -3.73
CA LYS A 85 0.86 3.61 -3.90
C LYS A 85 -0.54 3.62 -4.51
N VAL A 86 -1.51 4.19 -3.79
CA VAL A 86 -2.90 4.28 -4.27
C VAL A 86 -3.25 5.70 -4.68
N ILE A 87 -3.85 5.81 -5.86
CA ILE A 87 -4.42 7.05 -6.39
C ILE A 87 -5.94 6.84 -6.49
N MET A 88 -6.71 7.66 -5.79
CA MET A 88 -8.16 7.64 -5.87
C MET A 88 -8.65 8.63 -6.92
N THR A 89 -9.68 8.27 -7.68
CA THR A 89 -10.30 9.23 -8.61
C THR A 89 -11.09 10.32 -7.87
N ARG A 90 -11.68 9.97 -6.72
CA ARG A 90 -12.27 10.91 -5.75
C ARG A 90 -12.12 10.39 -4.33
N GLU A 91 -12.00 11.28 -3.37
CA GLU A 91 -11.87 10.99 -1.94
C GLU A 91 -13.05 11.55 -1.11
N THR A 92 -14.02 12.17 -1.77
CA THR A 92 -15.22 12.74 -1.14
C THR A 92 -16.45 12.50 -2.01
N ASP A 93 -17.64 12.87 -1.51
CA ASP A 93 -18.87 12.83 -2.31
C ASP A 93 -18.92 14.00 -3.30
N THR A 94 -18.02 13.97 -4.29
CA THR A 94 -17.96 14.95 -5.37
C THR A 94 -18.00 14.28 -6.73
N GLY A 95 -18.56 14.96 -7.72
CA GLY A 95 -18.34 14.62 -9.12
C GLY A 95 -17.10 15.35 -9.65
N LEU A 96 -16.45 14.76 -10.65
CA LEU A 96 -15.24 15.30 -11.27
C LEU A 96 -15.56 16.21 -12.46
N TYR A 97 -16.53 17.07 -12.31
CA TYR A 97 -17.01 18.02 -13.31
C TYR A 97 -17.10 19.43 -12.73
N SER A 98 -17.13 20.44 -13.60
CA SER A 98 -17.45 21.80 -13.20
C SER A 98 -18.95 22.02 -13.14
N GLU A 99 -19.42 22.93 -12.26
CA GLU A 99 -20.83 23.33 -12.22
C GLU A 99 -21.31 23.94 -13.55
N THR A 100 -20.40 24.46 -14.35
CA THR A 100 -20.68 25.04 -15.68
C THR A 100 -20.79 23.99 -16.79
N ASP A 101 -20.44 22.73 -16.53
CA ASP A 101 -20.48 21.67 -17.53
C ASP A 101 -21.93 21.32 -17.89
N SER A 102 -22.28 21.46 -19.15
CA SER A 102 -23.61 21.11 -19.67
C SER A 102 -23.84 19.59 -19.73
N ARG A 103 -22.77 18.81 -19.75
CA ARG A 103 -22.79 17.34 -19.81
C ARG A 103 -21.94 16.76 -18.67
N LYS A 104 -22.38 16.99 -17.43
CA LYS A 104 -21.66 16.63 -16.21
C LYS A 104 -21.16 15.18 -16.19
N LYS A 105 -22.00 14.20 -16.55
CA LYS A 105 -21.62 12.78 -16.58
C LYS A 105 -20.48 12.49 -17.55
N MET A 106 -20.48 13.14 -18.73
CA MET A 106 -19.41 12.95 -19.71
C MET A 106 -18.11 13.61 -19.25
N ALA A 107 -18.21 14.81 -18.64
CA ALA A 107 -17.05 15.49 -18.05
C ALA A 107 -16.43 14.67 -16.92
N ASP A 108 -17.26 14.10 -16.04
CA ASP A 108 -16.85 13.21 -14.97
C ASP A 108 -16.05 12.00 -15.50
N MET A 109 -16.63 11.27 -16.46
CA MET A 109 -15.97 10.10 -17.05
C MET A 109 -14.65 10.46 -17.74
N LYS A 110 -14.61 11.59 -18.46
CA LYS A 110 -13.38 12.08 -19.07
C LYS A 110 -12.30 12.35 -18.04
N LYS A 111 -12.67 13.00 -16.93
CA LYS A 111 -11.70 13.34 -15.87
C LYS A 111 -11.16 12.09 -15.17
N ARG A 112 -12.00 11.06 -14.99
CA ARG A 112 -11.53 9.75 -14.48
C ARG A 112 -10.49 9.13 -15.40
N CYS A 113 -10.73 9.11 -16.71
CA CYS A 113 -9.75 8.62 -17.69
C CYS A 113 -8.44 9.41 -17.62
N GLU A 114 -8.50 10.74 -17.55
CA GLU A 114 -7.31 11.61 -17.40
C GLU A 114 -6.50 11.23 -16.15
N ILE A 115 -7.14 11.05 -14.99
CA ILE A 115 -6.48 10.65 -13.74
C ILE A 115 -5.79 9.29 -13.92
N ILE A 116 -6.43 8.32 -14.57
CA ILE A 116 -5.88 7.00 -14.82
C ILE A 116 -4.65 7.10 -15.74
N GLU A 117 -4.76 7.83 -16.85
CA GLU A 117 -3.68 8.02 -17.82
C GLU A 117 -2.46 8.73 -17.20
N GLU A 118 -2.69 9.73 -16.35
CA GLU A 118 -1.64 10.51 -15.68
C GLU A 118 -1.02 9.78 -14.47
N SER A 119 -1.66 8.73 -13.98
CA SER A 119 -1.25 8.03 -12.76
C SER A 119 0.08 7.30 -12.85
N GLY A 120 0.44 6.83 -14.05
CA GLY A 120 1.57 5.92 -14.26
C GLY A 120 1.34 4.50 -13.71
N ALA A 121 0.09 4.10 -13.47
CA ALA A 121 -0.30 2.78 -12.98
C ALA A 121 -0.26 1.72 -14.08
#